data_81504a6b11ced126b6158f72ccd024fa
#
_entry.id   81504a6b11ced126b6158f72ccd024fa
#
_cell.length_a   1.000
_cell.length_b   1.000
_cell.length_c   1.000
_cell.angle_alpha   90.00
_cell.angle_beta   90.00
_cell.angle_gamma   90.00
#
_symmetry.space_group_name_H-M   'P 1'
#
loop_
_entity.id
_entity.type
_entity.pdbx_description
1 polymer ?
#
loop_
_entity_poly.entity_id
_entity_poly.type
_entity_poly.pdbx_seq_one_letter_code
_entity_poly.pdbx_strand_id
1 'polypeptide(L)'
;MTENEHYMQVGDKRVETPLVPATQGNDGLGVNTLLKDTGKVTLDYGFGNTANCASAITYIDGDNGILRYRGYPIEELAQYSTFTEVSYLLIYGELPTEQQLEKFRSELQRNRLLHEDFAQFFGA
;
A
#
# COMPACT_ATOMS: atom_id res chain seq x y z
N MET A 1 7.39 -5.85 31.49
CA MET A 1 7.14 -6.46 30.16
C MET A 1 8.45 -6.29 29.41
N THR A 2 9.18 -7.38 29.20
CA THR A 2 10.42 -7.36 28.41
C THR A 2 10.02 -7.02 26.98
N GLU A 3 10.41 -5.84 26.51
CA GLU A 3 10.36 -5.53 25.08
C GLU A 3 11.12 -6.65 24.36
N ASN A 4 10.44 -7.39 23.48
CA ASN A 4 11.09 -8.36 22.62
C ASN A 4 12.02 -7.59 21.68
N GLU A 5 13.30 -7.51 22.07
CA GLU A 5 14.33 -6.92 21.21
C GLU A 5 14.55 -7.85 20.01
N HIS A 6 14.09 -7.44 18.85
CA HIS A 6 14.36 -8.14 17.60
C HIS A 6 15.70 -7.68 17.03
N TYR A 7 16.58 -8.62 16.72
CA TYR A 7 17.88 -8.32 16.13
C TYR A 7 18.32 -9.42 15.16
N MET A 8 19.15 -9.04 14.22
CA MET A 8 19.83 -9.95 13.30
C MET A 8 21.32 -10.00 13.61
N GLN A 9 21.87 -11.19 13.74
CA GLN A 9 23.30 -11.39 13.90
C GLN A 9 23.96 -11.59 12.54
N VAL A 10 24.91 -10.73 12.19
CA VAL A 10 25.64 -10.76 10.91
C VAL A 10 27.14 -10.80 11.20
N GLY A 11 27.72 -12.00 11.27
CA GLY A 11 29.07 -12.20 11.78
C GLY A 11 29.14 -11.85 13.28
N ASP A 12 30.03 -10.96 13.64
CA ASP A 12 30.22 -10.41 14.98
C ASP A 12 29.37 -9.17 15.30
N LYS A 13 28.62 -8.69 14.31
CA LYS A 13 27.76 -7.52 14.47
C LYS A 13 26.31 -7.91 14.78
N ARG A 14 25.73 -7.21 15.75
CA ARG A 14 24.31 -7.26 16.06
C ARG A 14 23.63 -6.03 15.44
N VAL A 15 22.62 -6.26 14.62
CA VAL A 15 21.82 -5.22 13.94
C VAL A 15 20.40 -5.28 14.52
N GLU A 16 19.93 -4.18 15.08
CA GLU A 16 18.54 -4.09 15.55
C GLU A 16 17.58 -4.14 14.38
N THR A 17 16.54 -4.96 14.51
CA THR A 17 15.47 -5.12 13.52
C THR A 17 14.13 -4.81 14.18
N PRO A 18 13.77 -3.53 14.28
CA PRO A 18 12.54 -3.14 14.97
C PRO A 18 11.32 -3.79 14.33
N LEU A 19 10.39 -4.26 15.18
CA LEU A 19 9.12 -4.83 14.74
C LEU A 19 8.24 -3.73 14.16
N VAL A 20 7.71 -3.98 12.97
CA VAL A 20 6.68 -3.17 12.32
C VAL A 20 5.38 -3.98 12.34
N PRO A 21 4.47 -3.69 13.30
CA PRO A 21 3.26 -4.47 13.44
C PRO A 21 2.32 -4.26 12.25
N ALA A 22 1.73 -5.35 11.77
CA ALA A 22 0.68 -5.32 10.76
C ALA A 22 -0.71 -5.34 11.41
N THR A 23 -1.65 -4.58 10.86
CA THR A 23 -3.07 -4.68 11.26
C THR A 23 -3.66 -5.98 10.73
N GLN A 24 -3.16 -6.44 9.60
CA GLN A 24 -3.57 -7.67 8.94
C GLN A 24 -2.37 -8.26 8.18
N GLY A 25 -2.19 -9.57 8.21
CA GLY A 25 -1.03 -10.26 7.64
C GLY A 25 0.12 -10.42 8.64
N ASN A 26 1.33 -10.62 8.14
CA ASN A 26 2.52 -10.85 8.96
C ASN A 26 3.17 -9.53 9.38
N ASP A 27 3.66 -9.47 10.62
CA ASP A 27 4.48 -8.35 11.08
C ASP A 27 5.80 -8.29 10.31
N GLY A 28 6.29 -7.07 10.08
CA GLY A 28 7.57 -6.85 9.41
C GLY A 28 8.73 -6.66 10.39
N LEU A 29 9.93 -7.05 9.99
CA LEU A 29 11.18 -6.69 10.67
C LEU A 29 11.93 -5.63 9.85
N GLY A 30 12.15 -4.47 10.45
CA GLY A 30 12.86 -3.37 9.81
C GLY A 30 14.34 -3.66 9.66
N VAL A 31 14.87 -3.59 8.44
CA VAL A 31 16.29 -3.82 8.12
C VAL A 31 17.01 -2.58 7.60
N ASN A 32 16.50 -1.40 7.91
CA ASN A 32 16.94 -0.12 7.35
C ASN A 32 18.43 0.19 7.60
N THR A 33 19.00 -0.28 8.72
CA THR A 33 20.39 -0.01 9.09
C THR A 33 21.36 -1.09 8.63
N LEU A 34 20.85 -2.24 8.15
CA LEU A 34 21.65 -3.43 7.83
C LEU A 34 22.83 -3.10 6.89
N LEU A 35 22.57 -2.39 5.81
CA LEU A 35 23.63 -2.03 4.84
C LEU A 35 24.67 -1.12 5.46
N LYS A 36 24.26 -0.08 6.18
CA LYS A 36 25.16 0.87 6.85
C LYS A 36 26.05 0.19 7.88
N ASP A 37 25.47 -0.70 8.68
CA ASP A 37 26.15 -1.31 9.83
C ASP A 37 27.04 -2.48 9.44
N THR A 38 26.68 -3.24 8.38
CA THR A 38 27.35 -4.49 8.01
C THR A 38 27.96 -4.49 6.61
N GLY A 39 27.60 -3.55 5.75
CA GLY A 39 27.96 -3.57 4.32
C GLY A 39 27.26 -4.66 3.52
N LYS A 40 26.21 -5.30 4.08
CA LYS A 40 25.45 -6.38 3.44
C LYS A 40 23.99 -5.97 3.23
N VAL A 41 23.35 -6.59 2.25
CA VAL A 41 21.92 -6.46 1.96
C VAL A 41 21.22 -7.81 2.10
N THR A 42 19.91 -7.80 2.31
CA THR A 42 19.10 -9.02 2.17
C THR A 42 18.98 -9.40 0.71
N LEU A 43 19.00 -10.71 0.42
CA LEU A 43 18.73 -11.25 -0.91
C LEU A 43 17.58 -12.23 -0.80
N ASP A 44 16.46 -11.88 -1.43
CA ASP A 44 15.24 -12.67 -1.43
C ASP A 44 14.64 -12.68 -2.83
N TYR A 45 14.74 -13.80 -3.53
CA TYR A 45 14.25 -13.93 -4.90
C TYR A 45 12.72 -13.93 -4.92
N GLY A 46 12.15 -12.93 -5.61
CA GLY A 46 10.71 -12.80 -5.75
C GLY A 46 9.97 -12.28 -4.52
N PHE A 47 10.71 -11.75 -3.52
CA PHE A 47 10.13 -11.18 -2.29
C PHE A 47 9.26 -12.16 -1.48
N GLY A 48 9.63 -13.46 -1.48
CA GLY A 48 8.89 -14.49 -0.76
C GLY A 48 8.83 -14.30 0.76
N ASN A 49 9.88 -13.66 1.33
CA ASN A 49 9.96 -13.35 2.77
C ASN A 49 10.23 -11.86 3.06
N THR A 50 10.10 -11.00 2.06
CA THR A 50 10.45 -9.59 2.20
C THR A 50 9.26 -8.70 1.88
N ALA A 51 8.79 -7.93 2.86
CA ALA A 51 7.87 -6.85 2.64
C ALA A 51 8.65 -5.60 2.21
N ASN A 52 8.31 -5.00 1.07
CA ASN A 52 8.98 -3.82 0.54
C ASN A 52 8.43 -2.50 1.08
N CYS A 53 7.20 -2.50 1.60
CA CYS A 53 6.57 -1.33 2.20
C CYS A 53 5.45 -1.72 3.16
N ALA A 54 5.06 -0.79 4.02
CA ALA A 54 3.80 -0.84 4.75
C ALA A 54 2.72 -0.12 3.92
N SER A 55 1.55 -0.74 3.78
CA SER A 55 0.42 -0.16 3.04
C SER A 55 -0.83 -0.14 3.92
N ALA A 56 -1.50 1.01 3.98
CA ALA A 56 -2.84 1.14 4.56
C ALA A 56 -3.96 1.07 3.50
N ILE A 57 -3.62 0.79 2.24
CA ILE A 57 -4.55 0.86 1.11
C ILE A 57 -5.09 -0.52 0.75
N THR A 58 -4.20 -1.50 0.60
CA THR A 58 -4.54 -2.81 0.06
C THR A 58 -4.00 -3.92 0.94
N TYR A 59 -4.83 -4.92 1.20
CA TYR A 59 -4.42 -6.21 1.75
C TYR A 59 -4.72 -7.30 0.73
N ILE A 60 -3.73 -8.16 0.46
CA ILE A 60 -3.85 -9.30 -0.45
C ILE A 60 -3.36 -10.55 0.26
N ASP A 61 -4.18 -11.59 0.25
CA ASP A 61 -3.83 -12.95 0.63
C ASP A 61 -4.17 -13.87 -0.55
N GLY A 62 -3.16 -14.15 -1.37
CA GLY A 62 -3.33 -14.93 -2.57
C GLY A 62 -3.67 -16.40 -2.31
N ASP A 63 -3.18 -16.96 -1.20
CA ASP A 63 -3.41 -18.35 -0.83
C ASP A 63 -4.88 -18.60 -0.45
N ASN A 64 -5.50 -17.63 0.23
CA ASN A 64 -6.89 -17.70 0.63
C ASN A 64 -7.84 -16.94 -0.30
N GLY A 65 -7.32 -16.32 -1.37
CA GLY A 65 -8.13 -15.55 -2.33
C GLY A 65 -8.77 -14.31 -1.73
N ILE A 66 -8.12 -13.65 -0.76
CA ILE A 66 -8.65 -12.47 -0.07
C ILE A 66 -8.01 -11.21 -0.64
N LEU A 67 -8.85 -10.26 -1.06
CA LEU A 67 -8.44 -8.90 -1.43
C LEU A 67 -9.31 -7.89 -0.68
N ARG A 68 -8.66 -6.90 -0.06
CA ARG A 68 -9.36 -5.79 0.62
C ARG A 68 -8.77 -4.45 0.21
N TYR A 69 -9.64 -3.48 0.02
CA TYR A 69 -9.27 -2.08 -0.15
C TYR A 69 -9.72 -1.27 1.07
N ARG A 70 -8.78 -0.64 1.77
CA ARG A 70 -9.04 0.11 3.01
C ARG A 70 -9.86 -0.68 4.04
N GLY A 71 -9.69 -2.03 4.06
CA GLY A 71 -10.42 -2.95 4.94
C GLY A 71 -11.72 -3.51 4.36
N TYR A 72 -12.26 -2.94 3.28
CA TYR A 72 -13.48 -3.43 2.62
C TYR A 72 -13.18 -4.62 1.72
N PRO A 73 -13.93 -5.74 1.82
CA PRO A 73 -13.79 -6.87 0.91
C PRO A 73 -14.06 -6.47 -0.55
N ILE A 74 -13.26 -7.00 -1.48
CA ILE A 74 -13.40 -6.65 -2.89
C ILE A 74 -14.77 -7.06 -3.47
N GLU A 75 -15.35 -8.14 -2.98
CA GLU A 75 -16.65 -8.66 -3.40
C GLU A 75 -17.76 -7.64 -3.10
N GLU A 76 -17.72 -7.02 -1.93
CA GLU A 76 -18.70 -5.99 -1.55
C GLU A 76 -18.53 -4.73 -2.41
N LEU A 77 -17.29 -4.29 -2.61
CA LEU A 77 -17.01 -3.12 -3.46
C LEU A 77 -17.43 -3.37 -4.91
N ALA A 78 -17.18 -4.56 -5.44
CA ALA A 78 -17.56 -4.91 -6.81
C ALA A 78 -19.09 -4.98 -7.00
N GLN A 79 -19.80 -5.40 -5.98
CA GLN A 79 -21.26 -5.57 -6.04
C GLN A 79 -22.01 -4.27 -5.77
N TYR A 80 -21.54 -3.43 -4.84
CA TYR A 80 -22.33 -2.32 -4.31
C TYR A 80 -21.74 -0.94 -4.55
N SER A 81 -20.52 -0.84 -5.09
CA SER A 81 -19.85 0.44 -5.29
C SER A 81 -19.56 0.71 -6.76
N THR A 82 -19.59 1.99 -7.13
CA THR A 82 -19.13 2.46 -8.44
C THR A 82 -17.62 2.68 -8.46
N PHE A 83 -17.03 2.75 -9.66
CA PHE A 83 -15.62 3.09 -9.84
C PHE A 83 -15.22 4.39 -9.11
N THR A 84 -16.09 5.41 -9.16
CA THR A 84 -15.82 6.71 -8.54
C THR A 84 -15.82 6.61 -7.00
N GLU A 85 -16.71 5.81 -6.42
CA GLU A 85 -16.74 5.57 -4.97
C GLU A 85 -15.49 4.82 -4.51
N VAL A 86 -15.08 3.78 -5.24
CA VAL A 86 -13.84 3.05 -4.94
C VAL A 86 -12.61 3.94 -5.11
N SER A 87 -12.59 4.81 -6.13
CA SER A 87 -11.50 5.78 -6.30
C SER A 87 -11.41 6.74 -5.11
N TYR A 88 -12.56 7.24 -4.65
CA TYR A 88 -12.64 8.08 -3.46
C TYR A 88 -12.12 7.33 -2.22
N LEU A 89 -12.57 6.10 -1.99
CA LEU A 89 -12.13 5.24 -0.90
C LEU A 89 -10.60 5.07 -0.88
N LEU A 90 -10.00 4.77 -2.02
CA LEU A 90 -8.55 4.56 -2.12
C LEU A 90 -7.76 5.83 -1.81
N ILE A 91 -8.24 7.00 -2.24
CA ILE A 91 -7.57 8.29 -2.06
C ILE A 91 -7.76 8.80 -0.62
N TYR A 92 -8.99 8.81 -0.12
CA TYR A 92 -9.35 9.45 1.14
C TYR A 92 -9.43 8.49 2.34
N GLY A 93 -9.49 7.17 2.11
CA GLY A 93 -9.43 6.15 3.17
C GLY A 93 -10.79 5.66 3.65
N GLU A 94 -11.88 6.26 3.24
CA GLU A 94 -13.26 5.91 3.61
C GLU A 94 -14.22 6.07 2.43
N LEU A 95 -15.34 5.37 2.46
CA LEU A 95 -16.38 5.53 1.43
C LEU A 95 -17.02 6.93 1.55
N PRO A 96 -17.33 7.57 0.41
CA PRO A 96 -17.89 8.91 0.41
C PRO A 96 -19.35 8.90 0.87
N THR A 97 -19.75 9.95 1.57
CA THR A 97 -21.17 10.31 1.68
C THR A 97 -21.69 10.76 0.30
N GLU A 98 -23.01 10.80 0.13
CA GLU A 98 -23.62 11.25 -1.13
C GLU A 98 -23.13 12.64 -1.55
N GLN A 99 -23.04 13.57 -0.59
CA GLN A 99 -22.56 14.93 -0.84
C GLN A 99 -21.08 14.97 -1.26
N GLN A 100 -20.23 14.16 -0.63
CA GLN A 100 -18.81 14.04 -0.98
C GLN A 100 -18.64 13.41 -2.37
N LEU A 101 -19.43 12.41 -2.69
CA LEU A 101 -19.40 11.75 -4.00
C LEU A 101 -19.79 12.71 -5.12
N GLU A 102 -20.85 13.49 -4.93
CA GLU A 102 -21.29 14.46 -5.93
C GLU A 102 -20.26 15.56 -6.16
N LYS A 103 -19.66 16.07 -5.08
CA LYS A 103 -18.55 17.02 -5.19
C LYS A 103 -17.37 16.44 -5.96
N PHE A 104 -16.96 15.21 -5.63
CA PHE A 104 -15.85 14.53 -6.28
C PHE A 104 -16.11 14.26 -7.76
N ARG A 105 -17.33 13.82 -8.11
CA ARG A 105 -17.75 13.66 -9.52
C ARG A 105 -17.69 14.97 -10.29
N SER A 106 -18.17 16.05 -9.68
CA SER A 106 -18.13 17.38 -10.30
C SER A 106 -16.70 17.86 -10.56
N GLU A 107 -15.81 17.65 -9.60
CA GLU A 107 -14.38 17.97 -9.76
C GLU A 107 -13.72 17.16 -10.87
N LEU A 108 -13.96 15.85 -10.93
CA LEU A 108 -13.47 15.00 -12.01
C LEU A 108 -13.98 15.45 -13.39
N GLN A 109 -15.27 15.80 -13.48
CA GLN A 109 -15.86 16.28 -14.73
C GLN A 109 -15.25 17.59 -15.23
N ARG A 110 -14.98 18.53 -14.32
CA ARG A 110 -14.37 19.83 -14.67
C ARG A 110 -12.93 19.69 -15.14
N ASN A 111 -12.19 18.72 -14.61
CA ASN A 111 -10.77 18.55 -14.88
C ASN A 111 -10.44 17.47 -15.93
N ARG A 112 -11.45 16.87 -16.58
CA ARG A 112 -11.24 15.83 -17.59
C ARG A 112 -10.88 16.36 -18.98
N LEU A 113 -11.12 17.65 -19.24
CA LEU A 113 -10.82 18.26 -20.53
C LEU A 113 -9.33 18.59 -20.60
N LEU A 114 -8.65 18.05 -21.59
CA LEU A 114 -7.29 18.42 -21.91
C LEU A 114 -7.28 19.70 -22.74
N HIS A 115 -6.27 20.55 -22.52
CA HIS A 115 -6.05 21.72 -23.36
C HIS A 115 -5.78 21.24 -24.81
N GLU A 116 -6.29 21.94 -25.81
CA GLU A 116 -6.14 21.56 -27.23
C GLU A 116 -4.68 21.40 -27.68
N ASP A 117 -3.76 22.12 -27.06
CA ASP A 117 -2.32 21.97 -27.32
C ASP A 117 -1.79 20.56 -26.95
N PHE A 118 -2.50 19.80 -26.11
CA PHE A 118 -2.12 18.43 -25.77
C PHE A 118 -2.18 17.49 -26.96
N ALA A 119 -3.00 17.83 -27.98
CA ALA A 119 -3.09 17.06 -29.23
C ALA A 119 -1.75 16.98 -29.97
N GLN A 120 -0.89 17.99 -29.81
CA GLN A 120 0.42 18.04 -30.44
C GLN A 120 1.40 16.97 -29.91
N PHE A 121 1.21 16.48 -28.68
CA PHE A 121 2.02 15.40 -28.11
C PHE A 121 1.68 14.01 -28.69
N PHE A 122 0.48 13.85 -29.23
CA PHE A 122 0.00 12.57 -29.78
C PHE A 122 0.05 12.53 -31.31
N GLY A 123 0.43 13.63 -31.95
CA GLY A 123 0.48 13.79 -33.40
C GLY A 123 1.87 13.65 -34.04
N ALA A 124 2.85 13.06 -33.31
CA ALA A 124 4.21 12.85 -33.78
C ALA A 124 4.43 11.43 -34.27
#